data_fe1bfe848f3e2d11c13e468865e6561b
#
_entry.id   fe1bfe848f3e2d11c13e468865e6561b
#
_cell.length_a   1.000
_cell.length_b   1.000
_cell.length_c   1.000
_cell.angle_alpha   90.00
_cell.angle_beta   90.00
_cell.angle_gamma   90.00
#
_symmetry.space_group_name_H-M   'P 1'
#
loop_
_entity.id
_entity.type
_entity.pdbx_description
1 polymer ?
#
loop_
_entity_poly.entity_id
_entity_poly.type
_entity_poly.pdbx_seq_one_letter_code
_entity_poly.pdbx_strand_id
1 'polypeptide(L)'
;MDTVQELEAQRDAILEQMRSIRSMRRGTINGQHFKTHLKGRKGIALQGPYYVLSRREGERTISKRLKSAAELEQARSDVSEYKRFMGLCQQFERLTARL
;
A
#
# COMPACT_ATOMS: atom_id res chain seq x y z
N MET A 1 -16.63 -19.15 -24.85
CA MET A 1 -16.00 -19.95 -23.78
C MET A 1 -14.48 -19.90 -23.92
N ASP A 2 -13.79 -19.66 -22.82
CA ASP A 2 -12.34 -19.61 -22.85
C ASP A 2 -11.76 -21.04 -22.98
N THR A 3 -10.86 -21.22 -23.91
CA THR A 3 -10.13 -22.49 -24.03
C THR A 3 -9.04 -22.57 -22.95
N VAL A 4 -8.51 -23.77 -22.73
CA VAL A 4 -7.37 -23.97 -21.82
C VAL A 4 -6.18 -23.07 -22.23
N GLN A 5 -5.90 -22.98 -23.52
CA GLN A 5 -4.83 -22.14 -24.03
C GLN A 5 -5.05 -20.65 -23.73
N GLU A 6 -6.28 -20.18 -23.88
CA GLU A 6 -6.63 -18.78 -23.56
C GLU A 6 -6.49 -18.51 -22.06
N LEU A 7 -6.94 -19.44 -21.22
CA LEU A 7 -6.81 -19.31 -19.76
C LEU A 7 -5.34 -19.32 -19.31
N GLU A 8 -4.52 -20.18 -19.90
CA GLU A 8 -3.10 -20.22 -19.62
C GLU A 8 -2.39 -18.93 -20.06
N ALA A 9 -2.75 -18.41 -21.24
CA ALA A 9 -2.20 -17.14 -21.71
C ALA A 9 -2.57 -15.97 -20.80
N GLN A 10 -3.82 -15.93 -20.34
CA GLN A 10 -4.27 -14.91 -19.40
C GLN A 10 -3.53 -15.02 -18.06
N ARG A 11 -3.34 -16.24 -17.57
CA ARG A 11 -2.58 -16.49 -16.35
C ARG A 11 -1.13 -16.03 -16.49
N ASP A 12 -0.49 -16.35 -17.60
CA ASP A 12 0.89 -15.94 -17.87
C ASP A 12 1.02 -14.42 -17.93
N ALA A 13 0.03 -13.73 -18.50
CA ALA A 13 0.00 -12.27 -18.51
C ALA A 13 -0.10 -11.69 -17.08
N ILE A 14 -0.88 -12.34 -16.20
CA ILE A 14 -0.96 -11.94 -14.79
C ILE A 14 0.41 -12.11 -14.11
N LEU A 15 1.08 -13.21 -14.33
CA LEU A 15 2.40 -13.47 -13.77
C LEU A 15 3.43 -12.42 -14.23
N GLU A 16 3.37 -12.00 -15.49
CA GLU A 16 4.24 -10.93 -15.99
C GLU A 16 3.97 -9.60 -15.31
N GLN A 17 2.71 -9.28 -15.04
CA GLN A 17 2.36 -8.08 -14.29
C GLN A 17 2.89 -8.15 -12.86
N MET A 18 2.81 -9.32 -12.21
CA MET A 18 3.39 -9.52 -10.88
C MET A 18 4.90 -9.30 -10.88
N ARG A 19 5.59 -9.79 -11.90
CA ARG A 19 7.04 -9.61 -12.03
C ARG A 19 7.45 -8.15 -12.19
N SER A 20 6.57 -7.31 -12.70
CA SER A 20 6.84 -5.89 -12.87
C SER A 20 6.82 -5.10 -11.57
N ILE A 21 6.28 -5.67 -10.50
CA ILE A 21 6.24 -5.03 -9.17
C ILE A 21 7.63 -5.13 -8.54
N ARG A 22 8.26 -3.99 -8.32
CA ARG A 22 9.63 -3.93 -7.78
C ARG A 22 9.67 -3.85 -6.27
N SER A 23 8.69 -3.18 -5.67
CA SER A 23 8.58 -3.08 -4.23
C SER A 23 7.12 -2.89 -3.85
N MET A 24 6.78 -3.32 -2.65
CA MET A 24 5.43 -3.14 -2.11
C MET A 24 5.48 -3.17 -0.60
N ARG A 25 4.51 -2.52 0.02
CA ARG A 25 4.33 -2.54 1.48
C ARG A 25 2.86 -2.65 1.81
N ARG A 26 2.59 -3.47 2.81
CA ARG A 26 1.25 -3.55 3.41
C ARG A 26 1.09 -2.36 4.34
N GLY A 27 -0.11 -1.81 4.37
CA GLY A 27 -0.42 -0.81 5.37
C GLY A 27 -1.31 0.31 4.87
N THR A 28 -1.57 1.23 5.76
CA THR A 28 -2.38 2.42 5.51
C THR A 28 -1.55 3.64 5.88
N ILE A 29 -1.60 4.65 5.02
CA ILE A 29 -0.89 5.90 5.27
C ILE A 29 -1.90 6.92 5.78
N ASN A 30 -1.62 7.48 6.96
CA ASN A 30 -2.46 8.48 7.60
C ASN A 30 -1.67 9.75 7.88
N GLY A 31 -2.29 10.90 7.62
CA GLY A 31 -1.75 12.18 8.03
C GLY A 31 -2.25 12.51 9.43
N GLN A 32 -1.34 12.92 10.30
CA GLN A 32 -1.64 13.28 11.68
C GLN A 32 -1.21 14.71 11.95
N HIS A 33 -2.02 15.43 12.73
CA HIS A 33 -1.72 16.76 13.19
C HIS A 33 -1.66 16.77 14.70
N PHE A 34 -0.72 17.52 15.24
CA PHE A 34 -0.59 17.70 16.69
C PHE A 34 -0.90 19.14 17.06
N LYS A 35 -1.64 19.31 18.16
CA LYS A 35 -1.91 20.63 18.74
C LYS A 35 -0.75 21.01 19.64
N THR A 36 -0.19 22.20 19.41
CA THR A 36 0.90 22.71 20.21
C THR A 36 0.52 24.09 20.74
N HIS A 37 0.73 24.33 22.05
CA HIS A 37 0.56 25.65 22.63
C HIS A 37 1.69 26.56 22.18
N LEU A 38 1.33 27.74 21.68
CA LEU A 38 2.32 28.73 21.28
C LEU A 38 2.93 29.37 22.52
N LYS A 39 4.25 29.30 22.63
CA LYS A 39 5.00 29.86 23.74
C LYS A 39 4.86 31.39 23.77
N GLY A 40 4.35 31.93 24.88
CA GLY A 40 4.15 33.38 25.04
C GLY A 40 2.99 33.95 24.27
N ARG A 41 2.11 33.14 23.67
CA ARG A 41 0.94 33.58 22.94
C ARG A 41 -0.30 32.79 23.37
N LYS A 42 -1.46 33.44 23.33
CA LYS A 42 -2.72 32.73 23.49
C LYS A 42 -3.06 32.03 22.19
N GLY A 43 -3.31 30.71 22.26
CA GLY A 43 -3.76 29.95 21.11
C GLY A 43 -3.06 28.60 21.01
N ILE A 44 -3.52 27.84 20.04
CA ILE A 44 -3.03 26.51 19.73
C ILE A 44 -2.63 26.48 18.26
N ALA A 45 -1.39 26.09 17.99
CA ALA A 45 -0.94 25.84 16.62
C ALA A 45 -1.10 24.37 16.29
N LEU A 46 -1.47 24.09 15.04
CA LEU A 46 -1.44 22.75 14.50
C LEU A 46 -0.08 22.50 13.87
N GLN A 47 0.58 21.44 14.31
CA GLN A 47 1.81 20.99 13.68
C GLN A 47 1.53 19.77 12.82
N GLY A 48 2.20 19.72 11.70
CA GLY A 48 2.01 18.66 10.74
C GLY A 48 1.49 19.16 9.39
N PRO A 49 1.00 18.27 8.53
CA PRO A 49 0.73 16.86 8.84
C PRO A 49 2.01 16.03 8.96
N TYR A 50 1.97 15.08 9.87
CA TYR A 50 2.95 14.01 9.96
C TYR A 50 2.33 12.75 9.38
N TYR A 51 3.02 12.09 8.47
CA TYR A 51 2.50 10.90 7.84
C TYR A 51 3.07 9.65 8.50
N VAL A 52 2.19 8.69 8.71
CA VAL A 52 2.53 7.42 9.37
C VAL A 52 2.01 6.29 8.52
N LEU A 53 2.88 5.30 8.27
CA LEU A 53 2.50 4.05 7.66
C LEU A 53 2.23 3.05 8.77
N SER A 54 1.00 2.55 8.84
CA SER A 54 0.57 1.59 9.86
C SER A 54 0.14 0.29 9.22
N ARG A 55 0.55 -0.82 9.82
CA ARG A 55 0.11 -2.15 9.39
C ARG A 55 -0.19 -3.02 10.60
N ARG A 56 -1.04 -4.00 10.40
CA ARG A 56 -1.34 -4.98 11.42
C ARG A 56 -0.43 -6.21 11.26
N GLU A 57 0.20 -6.61 12.36
CA GLU A 57 1.00 -7.82 12.42
C GLU A 57 0.51 -8.66 13.60
N GLY A 58 -0.32 -9.68 13.31
CA GLY A 58 -0.99 -10.45 14.35
C GLY A 58 -1.94 -9.55 15.14
N GLU A 59 -1.78 -9.50 16.46
CA GLU A 59 -2.58 -8.65 17.34
C GLU A 59 -2.01 -7.25 17.54
N ARG A 60 -0.87 -6.95 16.92
CA ARG A 60 -0.16 -5.69 17.11
C ARG A 60 -0.29 -4.80 15.89
N THR A 61 -0.35 -3.50 16.13
CA THR A 61 -0.23 -2.50 15.08
C THR A 61 1.19 -1.95 15.10
N ILE A 62 1.86 -2.04 13.96
CA ILE A 62 3.20 -1.49 13.79
C ILE A 62 3.08 -0.21 12.97
N SER A 63 3.63 0.87 13.47
CA SER A 63 3.57 2.17 12.82
C SER A 63 4.97 2.71 12.59
N LYS A 64 5.18 3.28 11.39
CA LYS A 64 6.43 3.91 11.02
C LYS A 64 6.16 5.32 10.55
N ARG A 65 6.83 6.30 11.14
CA ARG A 65 6.75 7.68 10.71
C ARG A 65 7.53 7.87 9.40
N LEU A 66 6.89 8.53 8.45
CA LEU A 66 7.50 8.87 7.17
C LEU A 66 8.07 10.30 7.30
N LYS A 67 9.38 10.41 7.33
CA LYS A 67 10.07 11.63 7.75
C LYS A 67 10.35 12.62 6.63
N SER A 68 10.27 12.18 5.38
CA SER A 68 10.57 13.05 4.24
C SER A 68 9.51 12.89 3.15
N ALA A 69 9.45 13.86 2.24
CA ALA A 69 8.57 13.78 1.09
C ALA A 69 8.90 12.55 0.22
N ALA A 70 10.18 12.23 0.09
CA ALA A 70 10.63 11.07 -0.67
C ALA A 70 10.16 9.75 -0.02
N GLU A 71 10.27 9.64 1.31
CA GLU A 71 9.76 8.46 2.05
C GLU A 71 8.26 8.32 1.90
N LEU A 72 7.53 9.42 1.99
CA LEU A 72 6.08 9.41 1.83
C LEU A 72 5.67 8.95 0.43
N GLU A 73 6.32 9.47 -0.59
CA GLU A 73 6.02 9.12 -1.98
C GLU A 73 6.34 7.66 -2.27
N GLN A 74 7.48 7.19 -1.78
CA GLN A 74 7.86 5.77 -1.91
C GLN A 74 6.85 4.87 -1.19
N ALA A 75 6.44 5.23 0.02
CA ALA A 75 5.45 4.47 0.78
C ALA A 75 4.10 4.43 0.07
N ARG A 76 3.64 5.55 -0.51
CA ARG A 76 2.40 5.59 -1.28
C ARG A 76 2.45 4.66 -2.50
N SER A 77 3.56 4.69 -3.21
CA SER A 77 3.79 3.81 -4.35
C SER A 77 3.77 2.34 -3.90
N ASP A 78 4.49 2.02 -2.84
CA ASP A 78 4.58 0.65 -2.32
C ASP A 78 3.22 0.12 -1.83
N VAL A 79 2.42 0.96 -1.19
CA VAL A 79 1.07 0.58 -0.75
C VAL A 79 0.16 0.35 -1.95
N SER A 80 0.26 1.20 -2.97
CA SER A 80 -0.50 1.04 -4.22
C SER A 80 -0.11 -0.25 -4.93
N GLU A 81 1.17 -0.55 -5.01
CA GLU A 81 1.66 -1.79 -5.63
C GLU A 81 1.23 -3.03 -4.85
N TYR A 82 1.15 -2.96 -3.52
CA TYR A 82 0.62 -4.06 -2.73
C TYR A 82 -0.85 -4.35 -3.07
N LYS A 83 -1.67 -3.31 -3.21
CA LYS A 83 -3.07 -3.47 -3.61
C LYS A 83 -3.19 -4.07 -5.01
N ARG A 84 -2.34 -3.64 -5.92
CA ARG A 84 -2.25 -4.19 -7.27
C ARG A 84 -1.89 -5.68 -7.22
N PHE A 85 -0.90 -6.04 -6.41
CA PHE A 85 -0.48 -7.43 -6.20
C PHE A 85 -1.64 -8.29 -5.71
N MET A 86 -2.37 -7.82 -4.70
CA MET A 86 -3.52 -8.57 -4.17
C MET A 86 -4.61 -8.78 -5.22
N GLY A 87 -4.87 -7.78 -6.04
CA GLY A 87 -5.80 -7.90 -7.16
C GLY A 87 -5.34 -8.93 -8.20
N LEU A 88 -4.05 -8.93 -8.50
CA LEU A 88 -3.45 -9.90 -9.43
C LEU A 88 -3.53 -11.33 -8.88
N CYS A 89 -3.31 -11.49 -7.57
CA CYS A 89 -3.45 -12.79 -6.91
C CYS A 89 -4.88 -13.34 -7.05
N GLN A 90 -5.89 -12.48 -6.87
CA GLN A 90 -7.28 -12.89 -7.05
C GLN A 90 -7.59 -13.29 -8.48
N GLN A 91 -7.07 -12.55 -9.45
CA GLN A 91 -7.23 -12.90 -10.86
C GLN A 91 -6.55 -14.22 -11.20
N PHE A 92 -5.34 -14.42 -10.68
CA PHE A 92 -4.61 -15.68 -10.86
C PHE A 92 -5.41 -16.86 -10.31
N GLU A 93 -5.95 -16.71 -9.11
CA GLU A 93 -6.78 -17.74 -8.49
C GLU A 93 -7.99 -18.08 -9.35
N ARG A 94 -8.73 -17.08 -9.82
CA ARG A 94 -9.93 -17.28 -10.65
C ARG A 94 -9.62 -18.01 -11.95
N LEU A 95 -8.53 -17.60 -12.61
CA LEU A 95 -8.12 -18.22 -13.87
C LEU A 95 -7.65 -19.67 -13.66
N THR A 96 -6.86 -19.89 -12.61
CA THR A 96 -6.29 -21.21 -12.32
C THR A 96 -7.39 -22.18 -11.89
N ALA A 97 -8.38 -21.72 -11.16
CA ALA A 97 -9.53 -22.54 -10.74
C ALA A 97 -10.41 -22.99 -11.90
N ARG A 98 -10.33 -22.33 -13.05
CA ARG A 98 -11.07 -22.68 -14.25
C ARG A 98 -10.33 -23.67 -15.16
N LEU A 99 -9.08 -23.95 -14.88
CA LEU A 99 -8.25 -24.87 -15.66
C LEU A 99 -8.52 -26.34 -15.34
#